data_6153ca0a0fe86308d945f89c9a7722d9
#
_entry.id   6153ca0a0fe86308d945f89c9a7722d9
#
_cell.length_a   1.000
_cell.length_b   1.000
_cell.length_c   1.000
_cell.angle_alpha   90.00
_cell.angle_beta   90.00
_cell.angle_gamma   90.00
#
_symmetry.space_group_name_H-M   'P 1'
#
loop_
_entity.id
_entity.type
_entity.pdbx_description
1 polymer ?
#
loop_
_entity_poly.entity_id
_entity_poly.type
_entity_poly.pdbx_seq_one_letter_code
_entity_poly.pdbx_strand_id
1 'polypeptide(L)'
;MKGNPKVLERLNQALRDELTAINQYFLHSEMSENWGYKKYSKYIKKQSIDEMKHAELLMERILFLDGIPKMEPMGLTIGKSVKEMIESDLDLEHDAVASYNESIRICVENADNGSRDLFMKLLRDEEGHVDWLEAQVHQIEEIGYERYLITQTEED
;
A
#
# COMPACT_ATOMS: atom_id res chain seq x y z
N MET A 1 2.10 24.13 13.02
CA MET A 1 2.20 23.70 14.43
C MET A 1 3.40 22.77 14.58
N LYS A 2 4.22 22.96 15.56
CA LYS A 2 5.42 22.14 15.72
C LYS A 2 5.06 20.70 16.14
N GLY A 3 5.47 19.73 15.34
CA GLY A 3 5.22 18.31 15.61
C GLY A 3 6.31 17.66 16.45
N ASN A 4 5.98 16.53 17.07
CA ASN A 4 6.95 15.72 17.79
C ASN A 4 7.88 15.01 16.78
N PRO A 5 9.23 15.07 16.99
CA PRO A 5 10.17 14.44 16.05
C PRO A 5 9.95 12.96 15.81
N LYS A 6 9.53 12.19 16.82
CA LYS A 6 9.27 10.75 16.68
C LYS A 6 8.04 10.48 15.81
N VAL A 7 7.01 11.32 15.94
CA VAL A 7 5.80 11.23 15.12
C VAL A 7 6.12 11.62 13.67
N LEU A 8 6.89 12.70 13.46
CA LEU A 8 7.32 13.11 12.12
C LEU A 8 8.15 12.02 11.42
N GLU A 9 9.01 11.33 12.16
CA GLU A 9 9.77 10.21 11.63
C GLU A 9 8.83 9.10 11.14
N ARG A 10 7.80 8.77 11.92
CA ARG A 10 6.81 7.75 11.56
C ARG A 10 5.96 8.16 10.35
N LEU A 11 5.57 9.43 10.27
CA LEU A 11 4.85 9.97 9.12
C LEU A 11 5.69 9.88 7.83
N ASN A 12 6.98 10.22 7.91
CA ASN A 12 7.89 10.10 6.78
C ASN A 12 8.17 8.64 6.41
N GLN A 13 8.22 7.73 7.38
CA GLN A 13 8.34 6.30 7.10
C GLN A 13 7.09 5.79 6.34
N ALA A 14 5.90 6.18 6.80
CA ALA A 14 4.66 5.84 6.13
C ALA A 14 4.62 6.41 4.70
N LEU A 15 5.06 7.65 4.51
CA LEU A 15 5.14 8.26 3.17
C LEU A 15 6.06 7.46 2.25
N ARG A 16 7.21 7.00 2.76
CA ARG A 16 8.14 6.15 2.01
C ARG A 16 7.46 4.83 1.59
N ASP A 17 6.74 4.21 2.52
CA ASP A 17 6.02 2.95 2.26
C ASP A 17 4.94 3.15 1.18
N GLU A 18 4.18 4.24 1.26
CA GLU A 18 3.14 4.56 0.27
C GLU A 18 3.73 4.85 -1.12
N LEU A 19 4.83 5.61 -1.19
CA LEU A 19 5.51 5.89 -2.45
C LEU A 19 6.05 4.61 -3.09
N THR A 20 6.54 3.69 -2.28
CA THR A 20 7.00 2.37 -2.74
C THR A 20 5.83 1.58 -3.32
N ALA A 21 4.70 1.52 -2.60
CA ALA A 21 3.49 0.82 -3.05
C ALA A 21 2.93 1.42 -4.35
N ILE A 22 2.88 2.75 -4.46
CA ILE A 22 2.42 3.44 -5.67
C ILE A 22 3.20 2.95 -6.89
N ASN A 23 4.54 2.96 -6.81
CA ASN A 23 5.39 2.60 -7.92
C ASN A 23 5.32 1.11 -8.25
N GLN A 24 5.32 0.26 -7.23
CA GLN A 24 5.24 -1.19 -7.40
C GLN A 24 3.93 -1.62 -8.05
N TYR A 25 2.80 -1.13 -7.54
CA TYR A 25 1.48 -1.44 -8.08
C TYR A 25 1.30 -0.88 -9.49
N PHE A 26 1.80 0.32 -9.75
CA PHE A 26 1.73 0.94 -11.07
C PHE A 26 2.44 0.05 -12.10
N LEU A 27 3.67 -0.37 -11.82
CA LEU A 27 4.41 -1.23 -12.73
C LEU A 27 3.75 -2.60 -12.88
N HIS A 28 3.29 -3.22 -11.80
CA HIS A 28 2.54 -4.48 -11.85
C HIS A 28 1.28 -4.36 -12.72
N SER A 29 0.58 -3.23 -12.63
CA SER A 29 -0.61 -2.99 -13.45
C SER A 29 -0.26 -2.92 -14.94
N GLU A 30 0.78 -2.19 -15.31
CA GLU A 30 1.21 -2.08 -16.72
C GLU A 30 1.71 -3.42 -17.27
N MET A 31 2.48 -4.18 -16.49
CA MET A 31 2.95 -5.50 -16.90
C MET A 31 1.80 -6.48 -17.14
N SER A 32 0.87 -6.55 -16.19
CA SER A 32 -0.28 -7.47 -16.29
C SER A 32 -1.26 -7.05 -17.40
N GLU A 33 -1.42 -5.75 -17.64
CA GLU A 33 -2.17 -5.23 -18.78
C GLU A 33 -1.54 -5.70 -20.10
N ASN A 34 -0.22 -5.61 -20.20
CA ASN A 34 0.52 -6.04 -21.38
C ASN A 34 0.34 -7.54 -21.66
N TRP A 35 0.15 -8.35 -20.61
CA TRP A 35 -0.10 -9.79 -20.73
C TRP A 35 -1.57 -10.14 -21.00
N GLY A 36 -2.46 -9.15 -21.00
CA GLY A 36 -3.89 -9.34 -21.24
C GLY A 36 -4.72 -9.68 -20.00
N TYR A 37 -4.15 -9.60 -18.80
CA TYR A 37 -4.89 -9.84 -17.54
C TYR A 37 -5.54 -8.53 -17.08
N LYS A 38 -6.51 -8.07 -17.85
CA LYS A 38 -7.09 -6.73 -17.73
C LYS A 38 -7.85 -6.49 -16.43
N LYS A 39 -8.54 -7.49 -15.92
CA LYS A 39 -9.28 -7.36 -14.66
C LYS A 39 -8.34 -7.15 -13.48
N TYR A 40 -7.28 -7.96 -13.39
CA TYR A 40 -6.25 -7.82 -12.38
C TYR A 40 -5.55 -6.46 -12.49
N SER A 41 -5.11 -6.12 -13.68
CA SER A 41 -4.44 -4.84 -13.97
C SER A 41 -5.27 -3.64 -13.54
N LYS A 42 -6.54 -3.61 -13.88
CA LYS A 42 -7.46 -2.53 -13.54
C LYS A 42 -7.59 -2.35 -12.03
N TYR A 43 -7.69 -3.46 -11.30
CA TYR A 43 -7.78 -3.41 -9.84
C TYR A 43 -6.49 -2.88 -9.21
N ILE A 44 -5.34 -3.40 -9.62
CA ILE A 44 -4.02 -2.99 -9.09
C ILE A 44 -3.73 -1.52 -9.43
N LYS A 45 -4.12 -1.06 -10.60
CA LYS A 45 -3.99 0.36 -10.96
C LYS A 45 -4.80 1.25 -10.01
N LYS A 46 -6.02 0.83 -9.69
CA LYS A 46 -6.86 1.54 -8.71
C LYS A 46 -6.18 1.57 -7.34
N GLN A 47 -5.56 0.47 -6.91
CA GLN A 47 -4.82 0.44 -5.66
C GLN A 47 -3.65 1.44 -5.68
N SER A 48 -2.90 1.53 -6.77
CA SER A 48 -1.83 2.51 -6.91
C SER A 48 -2.35 3.94 -6.72
N ILE A 49 -3.51 4.24 -7.28
CA ILE A 49 -4.16 5.56 -7.14
C ILE A 49 -4.60 5.80 -5.68
N ASP A 50 -5.15 4.79 -5.01
CA ASP A 50 -5.55 4.89 -3.62
C ASP A 50 -4.34 5.16 -2.71
N GLU A 51 -3.20 4.51 -2.97
CA GLU A 51 -1.95 4.77 -2.26
C GLU A 51 -1.44 6.21 -2.50
N MET A 52 -1.68 6.76 -3.68
CA MET A 52 -1.34 8.17 -3.98
C MET A 52 -2.14 9.13 -3.09
N LYS A 53 -3.42 8.83 -2.86
CA LYS A 53 -4.26 9.63 -1.94
C LYS A 53 -3.77 9.52 -0.50
N HIS A 54 -3.30 8.35 -0.08
CA HIS A 54 -2.68 8.16 1.23
C HIS A 54 -1.42 9.01 1.37
N ALA A 55 -0.56 8.99 0.35
CA ALA A 55 0.65 9.81 0.33
C ALA A 55 0.33 11.30 0.46
N GLU A 56 -0.71 11.77 -0.22
CA GLU A 56 -1.17 13.16 -0.13
C GLU A 56 -1.57 13.53 1.30
N LEU A 57 -2.36 12.69 1.96
CA LEU A 57 -2.77 12.93 3.36
C LEU A 57 -1.58 12.95 4.32
N LEU A 58 -0.60 12.07 4.09
CA LEU A 58 0.62 12.04 4.91
C LEU A 58 1.45 13.31 4.71
N MET A 59 1.61 13.77 3.48
CA MET A 59 2.32 15.02 3.17
C MET A 59 1.64 16.22 3.84
N GLU A 60 0.32 16.31 3.73
CA GLU A 60 -0.45 17.38 4.36
C GLU A 60 -0.23 17.40 5.88
N ARG A 61 -0.25 16.23 6.53
CA ARG A 61 -0.04 16.14 7.97
C ARG A 61 1.39 16.53 8.37
N ILE A 62 2.39 16.08 7.61
CA ILE A 62 3.79 16.45 7.85
C ILE A 62 3.97 17.96 7.76
N LEU A 63 3.42 18.58 6.72
CA LEU A 63 3.51 20.03 6.52
C LEU A 63 2.77 20.80 7.62
N PHE A 64 1.61 20.32 8.05
CA PHE A 64 0.87 20.91 9.17
C PHE A 64 1.70 20.90 10.46
N LEU A 65 2.50 19.86 10.66
CA LEU A 65 3.37 19.71 11.83
C LEU A 65 4.75 20.37 11.67
N ASP A 66 4.89 21.27 10.70
CA ASP A 66 6.14 21.99 10.37
C ASP A 66 7.31 21.06 10.01
N GLY A 67 7.00 19.86 9.51
CA GLY A 67 8.00 18.93 9.00
C GLY A 67 8.21 19.09 7.51
N ILE A 68 9.18 18.34 6.97
CA ILE A 68 9.48 18.32 5.54
C ILE A 68 9.20 16.90 5.03
N PRO A 69 8.24 16.74 4.10
CA PRO A 69 8.00 15.42 3.50
C PRO A 69 9.22 14.93 2.72
N LYS A 70 9.58 13.67 2.93
CA LYS A 70 10.70 13.03 2.21
C LYS A 70 10.15 12.16 1.11
N MET A 71 10.40 12.56 -0.14
CA MET A 71 9.92 11.85 -1.34
C MET A 71 10.95 10.80 -1.81
N GLU A 72 11.19 9.80 -0.97
CA GLU A 72 12.22 8.79 -1.19
C GLU A 72 11.61 7.38 -1.05
N PRO A 73 11.10 6.78 -2.15
CA PRO A 73 10.60 5.41 -2.10
C PRO A 73 11.76 4.43 -1.87
N MET A 74 11.45 3.28 -1.27
CA MET A 74 12.38 2.17 -1.12
C MET A 74 12.50 1.39 -2.44
N GLY A 75 13.45 0.44 -2.51
CA GLY A 75 13.58 -0.46 -3.66
C GLY A 75 12.33 -1.30 -3.87
N LEU A 76 11.94 -1.49 -5.14
CA LEU A 76 10.75 -2.24 -5.51
C LEU A 76 11.06 -3.74 -5.59
N THR A 77 10.06 -4.57 -5.25
CA THR A 77 10.09 -6.01 -5.46
C THR A 77 9.08 -6.35 -6.56
N ILE A 78 9.56 -6.45 -7.79
CA ILE A 78 8.70 -6.62 -8.96
C ILE A 78 8.49 -8.11 -9.24
N GLY A 79 7.23 -8.55 -9.27
CA GLY A 79 6.86 -9.91 -9.64
C GLY A 79 6.98 -10.12 -11.14
N LYS A 80 7.47 -11.31 -11.53
CA LYS A 80 7.62 -11.69 -12.94
C LYS A 80 6.41 -12.43 -13.49
N SER A 81 5.42 -12.69 -12.65
CA SER A 81 4.14 -13.30 -12.98
C SER A 81 3.07 -12.69 -12.08
N VAL A 82 1.81 -12.86 -12.43
CA VAL A 82 0.70 -12.37 -11.59
C VAL A 82 0.79 -12.98 -10.19
N LYS A 83 1.12 -14.26 -10.06
CA LYS A 83 1.29 -14.91 -8.77
C LYS A 83 2.38 -14.26 -7.92
N GLU A 84 3.56 -14.02 -8.51
CA GLU A 84 4.65 -13.35 -7.82
C GLU A 84 4.30 -11.90 -7.45
N MET A 85 3.54 -11.20 -8.30
CA MET A 85 3.05 -9.86 -8.00
C MET A 85 2.15 -9.86 -6.77
N ILE A 86 1.20 -10.80 -6.69
CA ILE A 86 0.32 -10.96 -5.54
C ILE A 86 1.14 -11.22 -4.27
N GLU A 87 2.11 -12.11 -4.34
CA GLU A 87 2.97 -12.46 -3.20
C GLU A 87 3.79 -11.27 -2.72
N SER A 88 4.45 -10.55 -3.63
CA SER A 88 5.28 -9.39 -3.27
C SER A 88 4.44 -8.21 -2.78
N ASP A 89 3.26 -7.99 -3.36
CA ASP A 89 2.35 -6.95 -2.91
C ASP A 89 1.78 -7.27 -1.53
N LEU A 90 1.46 -8.55 -1.27
CA LEU A 90 0.99 -8.98 0.04
C LEU A 90 2.05 -8.79 1.13
N ASP A 91 3.30 -9.11 0.85
CA ASP A 91 4.42 -8.86 1.78
C ASP A 91 4.54 -7.36 2.09
N LEU A 92 4.43 -6.51 1.07
CA LEU A 92 4.48 -5.06 1.22
C LEU A 92 3.34 -4.55 2.12
N GLU A 93 2.13 -5.07 1.93
CA GLU A 93 0.97 -4.69 2.74
C GLU A 93 1.06 -5.18 4.19
N HIS A 94 1.58 -6.40 4.42
CA HIS A 94 1.81 -6.90 5.77
C HIS A 94 2.81 -6.01 6.51
N ASP A 95 3.88 -5.59 5.85
CA ASP A 95 4.87 -4.68 6.42
C ASP A 95 4.24 -3.31 6.73
N ALA A 96 3.38 -2.81 5.84
CA ALA A 96 2.67 -1.55 6.05
C ALA A 96 1.74 -1.63 7.26
N VAL A 97 0.96 -2.71 7.41
CA VAL A 97 0.08 -2.92 8.56
C VAL A 97 0.89 -2.91 9.86
N ALA A 98 1.98 -3.65 9.91
CA ALA A 98 2.86 -3.69 11.09
C ALA A 98 3.43 -2.30 11.40
N SER A 99 3.86 -1.57 10.39
CA SER A 99 4.42 -0.23 10.54
C SER A 99 3.37 0.79 11.02
N TYR A 100 2.15 0.72 10.51
CA TYR A 100 1.06 1.59 10.97
C TYR A 100 0.68 1.33 12.43
N ASN A 101 0.65 0.06 12.85
CA ASN A 101 0.40 -0.27 14.26
C ASN A 101 1.48 0.32 15.17
N GLU A 102 2.74 0.24 14.77
CA GLU A 102 3.84 0.87 15.53
C GLU A 102 3.72 2.39 15.54
N SER A 103 3.33 3.00 14.41
CA SER A 103 3.14 4.45 14.32
C SER A 103 2.01 4.93 15.23
N ILE A 104 0.93 4.16 15.36
CA ILE A 104 -0.18 4.45 16.28
C ILE A 104 0.32 4.44 17.72
N ARG A 105 1.12 3.44 18.09
CA ARG A 105 1.71 3.34 19.43
C ARG A 105 2.56 4.58 19.76
N ILE A 106 3.40 5.01 18.84
CA ILE A 106 4.24 6.21 19.00
C ILE A 106 3.40 7.47 19.15
N CYS A 107 2.31 7.59 18.39
CA CYS A 107 1.39 8.73 18.51
C CYS A 107 0.73 8.79 19.89
N VAL A 108 0.31 7.65 20.43
CA VAL A 108 -0.28 7.58 21.76
C VAL A 108 0.72 8.01 22.82
N GLU A 109 1.96 7.51 22.75
CA GLU A 109 3.03 7.88 23.69
C GLU A 109 3.36 9.37 23.70
N ASN A 110 3.17 10.02 22.55
CA ASN A 110 3.51 11.44 22.39
C ASN A 110 2.29 12.36 22.32
N ALA A 111 1.11 11.85 22.71
CA ALA A 111 -0.14 12.60 22.76
C ALA A 111 -0.50 13.31 21.45
N ASP A 112 -0.20 12.67 20.30
CA ASP A 112 -0.59 13.17 18.98
C ASP A 112 -1.77 12.36 18.44
N ASN A 113 -2.97 12.68 18.94
CA ASN A 113 -4.19 11.97 18.55
C ASN A 113 -4.63 12.30 17.11
N GLY A 114 -4.26 13.47 16.58
CA GLY A 114 -4.56 13.81 15.19
C GLY A 114 -3.79 12.93 14.20
N SER A 115 -2.51 12.70 14.45
CA SER A 115 -1.71 11.78 13.63
C SER A 115 -2.15 10.32 13.85
N ARG A 116 -2.49 9.96 15.09
CA ARG A 116 -3.05 8.64 15.41
C ARG A 116 -4.31 8.37 14.59
N ASP A 117 -5.22 9.32 14.52
CA ASP A 117 -6.46 9.18 13.76
C ASP A 117 -6.19 8.95 12.28
N LEU A 118 -5.25 9.70 11.69
CA LEU A 118 -4.83 9.50 10.31
C LEU A 118 -4.26 8.08 10.12
N PHE A 119 -3.34 7.65 10.97
CA PHE A 119 -2.76 6.31 10.87
C PHE A 119 -3.81 5.21 11.02
N MET A 120 -4.81 5.39 11.88
CA MET A 120 -5.90 4.43 12.03
C MET A 120 -6.74 4.32 10.76
N LYS A 121 -7.01 5.43 10.09
CA LYS A 121 -7.70 5.44 8.80
C LYS A 121 -6.91 4.70 7.74
N LEU A 122 -5.62 5.00 7.62
CA LEU A 122 -4.74 4.36 6.63
C LEU A 122 -4.58 2.86 6.94
N LEU A 123 -4.47 2.49 8.20
CA LEU A 123 -4.40 1.08 8.63
C LEU A 123 -5.62 0.29 8.15
N ARG A 124 -6.82 0.83 8.32
CA ARG A 124 -8.05 0.16 7.86
C ARG A 124 -8.06 -0.05 6.35
N ASP A 125 -7.59 0.94 5.60
CA ASP A 125 -7.51 0.83 4.14
C ASP A 125 -6.49 -0.25 3.73
N GLU A 126 -5.33 -0.31 4.39
CA GLU A 126 -4.31 -1.33 4.13
C GLU A 126 -4.78 -2.73 4.52
N GLU A 127 -5.53 -2.86 5.61
CA GLU A 127 -6.14 -4.15 5.96
C GLU A 127 -7.11 -4.62 4.87
N GLY A 128 -7.83 -3.70 4.23
CA GLY A 128 -8.66 -4.00 3.06
C GLY A 128 -7.83 -4.51 1.87
N HIS A 129 -6.66 -3.95 1.64
CA HIS A 129 -5.74 -4.42 0.60
C HIS A 129 -5.22 -5.83 0.92
N VAL A 130 -4.85 -6.09 2.17
CA VAL A 130 -4.44 -7.43 2.64
C VAL A 130 -5.55 -8.44 2.39
N ASP A 131 -6.78 -8.11 2.78
CA ASP A 131 -7.93 -9.00 2.62
C ASP A 131 -8.15 -9.38 1.15
N TRP A 132 -8.09 -8.41 0.25
CA TRP A 132 -8.23 -8.67 -1.18
C TRP A 132 -7.10 -9.56 -1.72
N LEU A 133 -5.85 -9.26 -1.36
CA LEU A 133 -4.70 -10.05 -1.81
C LEU A 133 -4.74 -11.48 -1.27
N GLU A 134 -5.12 -11.66 -0.01
CA GLU A 134 -5.29 -12.99 0.58
C GLU A 134 -6.39 -13.78 -0.14
N ALA A 135 -7.47 -13.11 -0.57
CA ALA A 135 -8.52 -13.74 -1.36
C ALA A 135 -7.99 -14.23 -2.71
N GLN A 136 -7.08 -13.48 -3.35
CA GLN A 136 -6.45 -13.92 -4.60
C GLN A 136 -5.57 -15.16 -4.37
N VAL A 137 -4.79 -15.17 -3.29
CA VAL A 137 -3.99 -16.35 -2.92
C VAL A 137 -4.90 -17.56 -2.71
N HIS A 138 -5.99 -17.39 -1.98
CA HIS A 138 -6.96 -18.45 -1.73
C HIS A 138 -7.55 -19.01 -3.02
N GLN A 139 -7.96 -18.14 -3.95
CA GLN A 139 -8.51 -18.55 -5.24
C GLN A 139 -7.50 -19.35 -6.06
N ILE A 140 -6.23 -18.90 -6.08
CA ILE A 140 -5.17 -19.62 -6.78
C ILE A 140 -5.00 -21.03 -6.22
N GLU A 141 -5.03 -21.17 -4.88
CA GLU A 141 -4.92 -22.46 -4.21
C GLU A 141 -6.12 -23.38 -4.50
N GLU A 142 -7.34 -22.84 -4.50
CA GLU A 142 -8.57 -23.61 -4.67
C GLU A 142 -8.81 -24.05 -6.11
N ILE A 143 -8.66 -23.15 -7.08
CA ILE A 143 -9.03 -23.44 -8.48
C ILE A 143 -7.82 -23.67 -9.38
N GLY A 144 -6.60 -23.46 -8.89
CA GLY A 144 -5.37 -23.56 -9.65
C GLY A 144 -5.02 -22.26 -10.38
N TYR A 145 -3.73 -22.04 -10.56
CA TYR A 145 -3.22 -20.77 -11.09
C TYR A 145 -3.69 -20.48 -12.53
N GLU A 146 -3.67 -21.51 -13.40
CA GLU A 146 -4.09 -21.32 -14.80
C GLU A 146 -5.55 -20.91 -14.90
N ARG A 147 -6.42 -21.54 -14.13
CA ARG A 147 -7.86 -21.18 -14.10
C ARG A 147 -8.09 -19.81 -13.50
N TYR A 148 -7.34 -19.47 -12.46
CA TYR A 148 -7.38 -18.14 -11.88
C TYR A 148 -7.03 -17.08 -12.94
N LEU A 149 -5.97 -17.29 -13.72
CA LEU A 149 -5.56 -16.36 -14.78
C LEU A 149 -6.64 -16.16 -15.83
N ILE A 150 -7.38 -17.20 -16.18
CA ILE A 150 -8.51 -17.10 -17.12
C ILE A 150 -9.54 -16.10 -16.60
N THR A 151 -9.86 -16.12 -15.30
CA THR A 151 -10.82 -15.17 -14.71
C THR A 151 -10.32 -13.73 -14.73
N GLN A 152 -9.03 -13.53 -14.83
CA GLN A 152 -8.41 -12.18 -14.83
C GLN A 152 -8.33 -11.56 -16.22
N THR A 153 -8.68 -12.29 -17.28
CA THR A 153 -8.72 -11.75 -18.66
C THR A 153 -10.03 -10.99 -18.96
N GLU A 154 -11.01 -11.08 -18.08
CA GLU A 154 -12.30 -10.42 -18.25
C GLU A 154 -12.18 -8.88 -18.09
N GLU A 155 -12.99 -8.17 -18.86
CA GLU A 155 -13.17 -6.72 -18.70
C GLU A 155 -14.51 -6.47 -18.02
N ASP A 156 -14.50 -5.75 -16.93
CA ASP A 156 -15.73 -5.36 -16.23
C ASP A 156 -16.31 -4.06 -16.81
#